data_beb14cfb76d1db4e60a276f0e28a4f24
#
_entry.id   beb14cfb76d1db4e60a276f0e28a4f24
#
_cell.length_a   1.000
_cell.length_b   1.000
_cell.length_c   1.000
_cell.angle_alpha   90.00
_cell.angle_beta   90.00
_cell.angle_gamma   90.00
#
_symmetry.space_group_name_H-M   'P 1'
#
loop_
_entity.id
_entity.type
_entity.pdbx_description
1 polymer ?
#
loop_
_entity_poly.entity_id
_entity_poly.type
_entity_poly.pdbx_seq_one_letter_code
_entity_poly.pdbx_strand_id
1 'polypeptide(L)'
;MLRFVDTHIHIDGEEFDADRQEVIARAREAGAAALFVPAIDLPTSRRIINLCAQHPDFLYPMVGLHPEEVRPDWRDQLKEIHELLPSSIAIGEVGLDFYWSREFEKEQLEAFEEQVRWSVETRLPLMIHCRKAQNEMVAILKRYANDLPGGVFHCFTGNEIEARELLQFSRFVLGVGGVSTFKKSHLPEVLPAVVPLDRLVLETDAPYMAPVPMRGQRNESAYIPYIATLLAKSYGVSEEELGRQTTENVEKVFGIHF
;
A
#
# COMPACT_ATOMS: atom_id res chain seq x y z
N MET A 1 -2.83 -20.48 13.03
CA MET A 1 -3.26 -19.09 13.38
C MET A 1 -2.86 -18.19 12.23
N LEU A 2 -3.75 -17.32 11.76
CA LEU A 2 -3.45 -16.35 10.68
C LEU A 2 -2.27 -15.49 11.10
N ARG A 3 -1.23 -15.42 10.23
CA ARG A 3 -0.13 -14.46 10.31
C ARG A 3 -0.17 -13.61 9.05
N PHE A 4 0.01 -12.31 9.18
CA PHE A 4 -0.10 -11.39 8.05
C PHE A 4 0.80 -10.16 8.22
N VAL A 5 1.03 -9.46 7.14
CA VAL A 5 1.58 -8.09 7.14
C VAL A 5 0.47 -7.16 6.65
N ASP A 6 0.26 -6.05 7.36
CA ASP A 6 -0.54 -4.93 6.84
C ASP A 6 0.38 -4.02 6.04
N THR A 7 0.28 -4.08 4.72
CA THR A 7 1.20 -3.35 3.84
C THR A 7 0.87 -1.86 3.67
N HIS A 8 -0.24 -1.38 4.27
CA HIS A 8 -0.63 0.01 4.13
C HIS A 8 -1.56 0.47 5.27
N ILE A 9 -1.02 1.26 6.21
CA ILE A 9 -1.78 1.85 7.31
C ILE A 9 -1.25 3.24 7.68
N HIS A 10 -2.11 4.24 7.77
CA HIS A 10 -1.77 5.58 8.25
C HIS A 10 -1.90 5.68 9.77
N ILE A 11 -1.19 4.82 10.50
CA ILE A 11 -1.24 4.74 11.98
C ILE A 11 -0.71 6.02 12.65
N ASP A 12 -0.01 6.88 11.91
CA ASP A 12 0.49 8.18 12.36
C ASP A 12 -0.57 9.27 12.37
N GLY A 13 -1.74 9.03 11.77
CA GLY A 13 -2.86 9.97 11.66
C GLY A 13 -3.44 10.38 13.01
N GLU A 14 -4.04 11.59 13.06
CA GLU A 14 -4.66 12.16 14.26
C GLU A 14 -5.80 11.28 14.80
N GLU A 15 -6.44 10.50 13.94
CA GLU A 15 -7.50 9.56 14.31
C GLU A 15 -7.03 8.51 15.32
N PHE A 16 -5.72 8.26 15.39
CA PHE A 16 -5.10 7.30 16.29
C PHE A 16 -4.43 7.92 17.51
N ASP A 17 -4.38 9.24 17.64
CA ASP A 17 -3.64 9.91 18.72
C ASP A 17 -4.06 9.45 20.12
N ALA A 18 -5.36 9.19 20.31
CA ALA A 18 -5.91 8.82 21.62
C ALA A 18 -5.55 7.38 22.05
N ASP A 19 -5.32 6.45 21.09
CA ASP A 19 -5.17 5.01 21.39
C ASP A 19 -4.20 4.27 20.45
N ARG A 20 -3.23 4.98 19.86
CA ARG A 20 -2.27 4.40 18.90
C ARG A 20 -1.55 3.17 19.42
N GLN A 21 -1.14 3.20 20.69
CA GLN A 21 -0.42 2.07 21.31
C GLN A 21 -1.32 0.84 21.47
N GLU A 22 -2.57 1.06 21.82
CA GLU A 22 -3.58 0.01 21.93
C GLU A 22 -3.91 -0.59 20.55
N VAL A 23 -3.98 0.26 19.50
CA VAL A 23 -4.17 -0.22 18.10
C VAL A 23 -3.00 -1.11 17.67
N ILE A 24 -1.76 -0.70 17.96
CA ILE A 24 -0.56 -1.50 17.69
C ILE A 24 -0.61 -2.84 18.45
N ALA A 25 -1.03 -2.82 19.72
CA ALA A 25 -1.16 -4.03 20.52
C ALA A 25 -2.23 -4.97 19.93
N ARG A 26 -3.42 -4.46 19.58
CA ARG A 26 -4.49 -5.24 18.93
C ARG A 26 -4.06 -5.83 17.59
N ALA A 27 -3.27 -5.10 16.80
CA ALA A 27 -2.72 -5.62 15.54
C ALA A 27 -1.83 -6.86 15.79
N ARG A 28 -0.93 -6.80 16.79
CA ARG A 28 -0.09 -7.95 17.19
C ARG A 28 -0.93 -9.13 17.67
N GLU A 29 -1.92 -8.89 18.51
CA GLU A 29 -2.84 -9.92 19.03
C GLU A 29 -3.65 -10.59 17.90
N ALA A 30 -4.00 -9.83 16.86
CA ALA A 30 -4.69 -10.35 15.68
C ALA A 30 -3.79 -11.17 14.74
N GLY A 31 -2.47 -11.19 14.96
CA GLY A 31 -1.51 -11.96 14.18
C GLY A 31 -0.69 -11.15 13.17
N ALA A 32 -0.70 -9.80 13.24
CA ALA A 32 0.17 -8.98 12.42
C ALA A 32 1.64 -9.24 12.74
N ALA A 33 2.43 -9.53 11.72
CA ALA A 33 3.88 -9.65 11.80
C ALA A 33 4.56 -8.27 11.65
N ALA A 34 3.98 -7.40 10.83
CA ALA A 34 4.46 -6.05 10.60
C ALA A 34 3.35 -5.13 10.08
N LEU A 35 3.53 -3.82 10.25
CA LEU A 35 2.70 -2.76 9.68
C LEU A 35 3.60 -1.82 8.85
N PHE A 36 3.22 -1.55 7.61
CA PHE A 36 3.92 -0.60 6.76
C PHE A 36 3.18 0.74 6.78
N VAL A 37 3.92 1.80 7.07
CA VAL A 37 3.38 3.13 7.34
C VAL A 37 3.84 4.08 6.23
N PRO A 38 2.96 4.41 5.26
CA PRO A 38 3.30 5.33 4.19
C PRO A 38 3.14 6.80 4.64
N ALA A 39 4.04 7.65 4.16
CA ALA A 39 3.90 9.09 4.23
C ALA A 39 3.06 9.61 3.06
N ILE A 40 2.49 10.80 3.24
CA ILE A 40 1.78 11.52 2.18
C ILE A 40 2.52 12.79 1.73
N ASP A 41 3.36 13.36 2.60
CA ASP A 41 4.12 14.59 2.37
C ASP A 41 5.42 14.61 3.18
N LEU A 42 6.17 15.71 3.11
CA LEU A 42 7.42 15.88 3.85
C LEU A 42 7.22 15.88 5.39
N PRO A 43 6.24 16.60 5.97
CA PRO A 43 5.95 16.53 7.39
C PRO A 43 5.64 15.12 7.89
N THR A 44 4.80 14.39 7.19
CA THR A 44 4.45 13.01 7.53
C THR A 44 5.63 12.06 7.36
N SER A 45 6.46 12.23 6.31
CA SER A 45 7.70 11.46 6.12
C SER A 45 8.60 11.53 7.34
N ARG A 46 8.82 12.72 7.89
CA ARG A 46 9.61 12.91 9.12
C ARG A 46 8.94 12.30 10.35
N ARG A 47 7.62 12.44 10.46
CA ARG A 47 6.82 11.92 11.58
C ARG A 47 6.86 10.40 11.65
N ILE A 48 6.62 9.71 10.51
CA ILE A 48 6.58 8.25 10.49
C ILE A 48 7.95 7.62 10.74
N ILE A 49 9.05 8.22 10.28
CA ILE A 49 10.40 7.74 10.60
C ILE A 49 10.61 7.72 12.12
N ASN A 50 10.23 8.80 12.81
CA ASN A 50 10.34 8.88 14.26
C ASN A 50 9.39 7.89 14.98
N LEU A 51 8.17 7.70 14.48
CA LEU A 51 7.21 6.75 15.03
C LEU A 51 7.71 5.30 14.86
N CYS A 52 8.14 4.93 13.66
CA CYS A 52 8.62 3.58 13.38
C CYS A 52 9.88 3.24 14.20
N ALA A 53 10.76 4.20 14.43
CA ALA A 53 11.93 4.01 15.28
C ALA A 53 11.60 3.64 16.75
N GLN A 54 10.37 3.93 17.22
CA GLN A 54 9.89 3.53 18.55
C GLN A 54 9.38 2.08 18.60
N HIS A 55 9.11 1.49 17.42
CA HIS A 55 8.61 0.13 17.25
C HIS A 55 9.42 -0.62 16.19
N PRO A 56 10.74 -0.77 16.37
CA PRO A 56 11.59 -1.47 15.42
C PRO A 56 11.09 -2.90 15.26
N ASP A 57 11.31 -3.48 14.09
CA ASP A 57 10.86 -4.83 13.70
C ASP A 57 9.32 -5.03 13.66
N PHE A 58 8.54 -3.94 13.73
CA PHE A 58 7.10 -4.01 13.59
C PHE A 58 6.49 -2.90 12.74
N LEU A 59 6.90 -1.64 12.92
CA LEU A 59 6.50 -0.53 12.07
C LEU A 59 7.62 -0.20 11.09
N TYR A 60 7.28 -0.14 9.81
CA TYR A 60 8.23 0.11 8.74
C TYR A 60 7.81 1.35 7.93
N PRO A 61 8.66 2.39 7.85
CA PRO A 61 8.30 3.64 7.17
C PRO A 61 8.48 3.52 5.66
N MET A 62 7.58 4.16 4.91
CA MET A 62 7.69 4.39 3.48
C MET A 62 7.55 5.88 3.21
N VAL A 63 8.56 6.53 2.61
CA VAL A 63 8.53 7.99 2.38
C VAL A 63 8.23 8.31 0.93
N GLY A 64 7.41 9.34 0.71
CA GLY A 64 7.00 9.78 -0.62
C GLY A 64 6.11 11.01 -0.57
N LEU A 65 5.78 11.53 -1.75
CA LEU A 65 4.81 12.60 -1.94
C LEU A 65 3.58 12.04 -2.65
N HIS A 66 2.47 12.00 -1.91
CA HIS A 66 1.17 11.56 -2.40
C HIS A 66 0.63 12.52 -3.47
N PRO A 67 -0.06 12.04 -4.51
CA PRO A 67 -0.58 12.89 -5.57
C PRO A 67 -1.53 13.99 -5.08
N GLU A 68 -2.34 13.73 -4.04
CA GLU A 68 -3.23 14.74 -3.47
C GLU A 68 -2.49 15.86 -2.71
N GLU A 69 -1.22 15.66 -2.37
CA GLU A 69 -0.37 16.65 -1.69
C GLU A 69 0.57 17.41 -2.65
N VAL A 70 0.46 17.15 -3.94
CA VAL A 70 1.20 17.92 -4.95
C VAL A 70 0.67 19.36 -5.02
N ARG A 71 1.52 20.32 -4.63
CA ARG A 71 1.27 21.77 -4.58
C ARG A 71 2.40 22.50 -5.32
N PRO A 72 2.33 23.84 -5.49
CA PRO A 72 3.38 24.58 -6.22
C PRO A 72 4.81 24.36 -5.73
N ASP A 73 4.99 24.00 -4.47
CA ASP A 73 6.28 23.71 -3.81
C ASP A 73 6.74 22.25 -3.90
N TRP A 74 6.05 21.40 -4.65
CA TRP A 74 6.28 19.96 -4.70
C TRP A 74 7.73 19.54 -5.00
N ARG A 75 8.45 20.35 -5.82
CA ARG A 75 9.86 20.06 -6.13
C ARG A 75 10.77 20.24 -4.93
N ASP A 76 10.50 21.24 -4.09
CA ASP A 76 11.26 21.48 -2.87
C ASP A 76 10.97 20.37 -1.86
N GLN A 77 9.70 19.96 -1.72
CA GLN A 77 9.33 18.81 -0.89
C GLN A 77 10.00 17.52 -1.36
N LEU A 78 9.98 17.21 -2.66
CA LEU A 78 10.64 16.02 -3.21
C LEU A 78 12.13 15.99 -2.90
N LYS A 79 12.81 17.12 -3.02
CA LYS A 79 14.25 17.21 -2.71
C LYS A 79 14.54 16.80 -1.27
N GLU A 80 13.73 17.28 -0.31
CA GLU A 80 13.92 16.94 1.10
C GLU A 80 13.46 15.51 1.42
N ILE A 81 12.38 15.01 0.78
CA ILE A 81 11.93 13.62 0.91
C ILE A 81 13.00 12.65 0.40
N HIS A 82 13.67 12.98 -0.71
CA HIS A 82 14.76 12.17 -1.26
C HIS A 82 15.89 11.93 -0.24
N GLU A 83 16.22 12.94 0.57
CA GLU A 83 17.23 12.82 1.63
C GLU A 83 16.82 11.83 2.74
N LEU A 84 15.52 11.53 2.87
CA LEU A 84 14.98 10.61 3.87
C LEU A 84 14.93 9.14 3.39
N LEU A 85 15.13 8.87 2.09
CA LEU A 85 15.05 7.52 1.52
C LEU A 85 15.92 6.48 2.25
N PRO A 86 17.14 6.78 2.74
CA PRO A 86 17.94 5.81 3.49
C PRO A 86 17.29 5.28 4.79
N SER A 87 16.26 5.98 5.30
CA SER A 87 15.51 5.59 6.49
C SER A 87 14.18 4.89 6.17
N SER A 88 13.97 4.52 4.91
CA SER A 88 12.70 3.99 4.39
C SER A 88 12.88 2.60 3.79
N ILE A 89 11.84 1.77 3.87
CA ILE A 89 11.83 0.45 3.23
C ILE A 89 11.29 0.49 1.79
N ALA A 90 10.60 1.56 1.41
CA ALA A 90 10.00 1.75 0.09
C ALA A 90 9.77 3.23 -0.18
N ILE A 91 9.46 3.57 -1.42
CA ILE A 91 9.02 4.89 -1.82
C ILE A 91 7.49 4.88 -1.87
N GLY A 92 6.86 5.59 -0.96
CA GLY A 92 5.41 5.58 -0.82
C GLY A 92 4.87 6.47 0.33
N GLU A 93 3.66 6.90 0.16
CA GLU A 93 2.70 6.63 -0.89
C GLU A 93 2.91 7.58 -2.07
N VAL A 94 2.96 7.06 -3.28
CA VAL A 94 3.22 7.84 -4.50
C VAL A 94 2.26 7.42 -5.61
N GLY A 95 2.05 8.24 -6.61
CA GLY A 95 1.17 7.85 -7.71
C GLY A 95 0.41 9.00 -8.32
N LEU A 96 -0.83 8.70 -8.76
CA LEU A 96 -1.71 9.65 -9.45
C LEU A 96 -3.13 9.56 -8.92
N ASP A 97 -3.76 10.71 -8.65
CA ASP A 97 -5.18 10.83 -8.32
C ASP A 97 -5.84 11.93 -9.17
N PHE A 98 -6.71 11.54 -10.11
CA PHE A 98 -7.48 12.46 -10.94
C PHE A 98 -8.97 12.46 -10.58
N TYR A 99 -9.31 11.88 -9.41
CA TYR A 99 -10.70 11.82 -8.95
C TYR A 99 -11.14 13.13 -8.29
N TRP A 100 -10.33 13.67 -7.39
CA TRP A 100 -10.71 14.87 -6.64
C TRP A 100 -10.44 16.15 -7.42
N SER A 101 -9.29 16.25 -8.10
CA SER A 101 -8.90 17.41 -8.87
C SER A 101 -7.90 17.05 -9.98
N ARG A 102 -7.95 17.76 -11.09
CA ARG A 102 -6.95 17.74 -12.16
C ARG A 102 -6.16 19.04 -12.23
N GLU A 103 -6.27 19.91 -11.24
CA GLU A 103 -5.59 21.21 -11.21
C GLU A 103 -4.07 21.07 -11.35
N PHE A 104 -3.48 20.08 -10.64
CA PHE A 104 -2.05 19.78 -10.66
C PHE A 104 -1.73 18.49 -11.43
N GLU A 105 -2.53 18.14 -12.44
CA GLU A 105 -2.34 16.89 -13.20
C GLU A 105 -0.92 16.76 -13.77
N LYS A 106 -0.39 17.83 -14.38
CA LYS A 106 0.96 17.83 -14.96
C LYS A 106 2.02 17.65 -13.87
N GLU A 107 1.86 18.35 -12.77
CA GLU A 107 2.78 18.28 -11.64
C GLU A 107 2.73 16.91 -10.96
N GLN A 108 1.55 16.29 -10.84
CA GLN A 108 1.42 14.91 -10.36
C GLN A 108 2.18 13.92 -11.26
N LEU A 109 2.05 14.05 -12.59
CA LEU A 109 2.77 13.19 -13.54
C LEU A 109 4.29 13.34 -13.39
N GLU A 110 4.79 14.59 -13.30
CA GLU A 110 6.21 14.87 -13.13
C GLU A 110 6.71 14.37 -11.76
N ALA A 111 5.98 14.60 -10.67
CA ALA A 111 6.32 14.15 -9.33
C ALA A 111 6.33 12.62 -9.21
N PHE A 112 5.35 11.95 -9.81
CA PHE A 112 5.32 10.50 -9.83
C PHE A 112 6.49 9.92 -10.61
N GLU A 113 6.76 10.43 -11.82
CA GLU A 113 7.89 9.95 -12.62
C GLU A 113 9.24 10.16 -11.93
N GLU A 114 9.42 11.26 -11.22
CA GLU A 114 10.64 11.50 -10.43
C GLU A 114 10.82 10.43 -9.35
N GLN A 115 9.76 10.10 -8.62
CA GLN A 115 9.77 9.08 -7.57
C GLN A 115 9.93 7.66 -8.14
N VAL A 116 9.44 7.41 -9.37
CA VAL A 116 9.72 6.17 -10.10
C VAL A 116 11.22 6.06 -10.44
N ARG A 117 11.87 7.16 -10.84
CA ARG A 117 13.34 7.18 -11.08
C ARG A 117 14.10 6.87 -9.80
N TRP A 118 13.72 7.44 -8.67
CA TRP A 118 14.32 7.10 -7.38
C TRP A 118 14.24 5.59 -7.06
N SER A 119 13.12 4.95 -7.37
CA SER A 119 12.97 3.50 -7.19
C SER A 119 13.98 2.71 -8.02
N VAL A 120 14.23 3.12 -9.28
CA VAL A 120 15.25 2.52 -10.14
C VAL A 120 16.64 2.71 -9.55
N GLU A 121 16.97 3.93 -9.11
CA GLU A 121 18.29 4.31 -8.61
C GLU A 121 18.64 3.67 -7.27
N THR A 122 17.68 3.70 -6.33
CA THR A 122 17.87 3.22 -4.94
C THR A 122 17.55 1.74 -4.77
N ARG A 123 16.86 1.13 -5.73
CA ARG A 123 16.32 -0.23 -5.65
C ARG A 123 15.24 -0.41 -4.58
N LEU A 124 14.69 0.68 -4.06
CA LEU A 124 13.54 0.63 -3.15
C LEU A 124 12.25 0.36 -3.93
N PRO A 125 11.38 -0.56 -3.46
CA PRO A 125 10.09 -0.82 -4.11
C PRO A 125 9.15 0.38 -4.00
N LEU A 126 8.12 0.40 -4.86
CA LEU A 126 7.09 1.44 -4.88
C LEU A 126 5.82 0.99 -4.13
N MET A 127 5.23 1.89 -3.34
CA MET A 127 3.86 1.77 -2.85
C MET A 127 3.00 2.77 -3.64
N ILE A 128 2.18 2.26 -4.57
CA ILE A 128 1.55 3.09 -5.60
C ILE A 128 0.06 3.28 -5.32
N HIS A 129 -0.32 4.54 -5.17
CA HIS A 129 -1.70 5.01 -5.23
C HIS A 129 -2.13 5.26 -6.68
N CYS A 130 -3.33 4.81 -7.05
CA CYS A 130 -3.89 5.11 -8.36
C CYS A 130 -5.40 5.26 -8.31
N ARG A 131 -5.89 6.45 -8.63
CA ARG A 131 -7.33 6.69 -8.70
C ARG A 131 -7.69 7.50 -9.95
N LYS A 132 -8.48 6.88 -10.87
CA LYS A 132 -8.89 7.49 -12.14
C LYS A 132 -7.73 7.91 -13.07
N ALA A 133 -6.56 7.24 -12.95
CA ALA A 133 -5.34 7.58 -13.66
C ALA A 133 -4.50 6.36 -14.08
N GLN A 134 -5.11 5.17 -14.20
CA GLN A 134 -4.35 3.94 -14.46
C GLN A 134 -3.59 3.99 -15.79
N ASN A 135 -4.18 4.54 -16.84
CA ASN A 135 -3.52 4.62 -18.14
C ASN A 135 -2.24 5.46 -18.08
N GLU A 136 -2.30 6.61 -17.43
CA GLU A 136 -1.17 7.53 -17.25
C GLU A 136 -0.10 6.91 -16.35
N MET A 137 -0.50 6.29 -15.25
CA MET A 137 0.39 5.56 -14.35
C MET A 137 1.12 4.44 -15.09
N VAL A 138 0.40 3.59 -15.80
CA VAL A 138 0.95 2.47 -16.57
C VAL A 138 1.89 2.97 -17.68
N ALA A 139 1.54 4.09 -18.35
CA ALA A 139 2.41 4.69 -19.38
C ALA A 139 3.76 5.15 -18.80
N ILE A 140 3.77 5.71 -17.58
CA ILE A 140 5.01 6.08 -16.88
C ILE A 140 5.79 4.82 -16.51
N LEU A 141 5.18 3.85 -15.83
CA LEU A 141 5.85 2.64 -15.36
C LEU A 141 6.44 1.81 -16.52
N LYS A 142 5.78 1.74 -17.66
CA LYS A 142 6.28 1.02 -18.86
C LYS A 142 7.64 1.53 -19.34
N ARG A 143 7.96 2.81 -19.14
CA ARG A 143 9.26 3.38 -19.51
C ARG A 143 10.42 2.83 -18.68
N TYR A 144 10.13 2.35 -17.47
CA TYR A 144 11.09 1.86 -16.48
C TYR A 144 10.92 0.37 -16.14
N ALA A 145 10.03 -0.35 -16.83
CA ALA A 145 9.56 -1.68 -16.43
C ALA A 145 10.67 -2.72 -16.24
N ASN A 146 11.76 -2.63 -17.01
CA ASN A 146 12.89 -3.56 -16.91
C ASN A 146 13.78 -3.30 -15.68
N ASP A 147 13.83 -2.05 -15.22
CA ASP A 147 14.74 -1.58 -14.19
C ASP A 147 14.09 -1.48 -12.81
N LEU A 148 12.76 -1.37 -12.75
CA LEU A 148 12.01 -1.30 -11.50
C LEU A 148 12.23 -2.53 -10.62
N PRO A 149 12.51 -2.36 -9.32
CA PRO A 149 12.69 -3.48 -8.38
C PRO A 149 11.39 -4.24 -8.11
N GLY A 150 10.25 -3.55 -8.16
CA GLY A 150 8.92 -4.05 -7.86
C GLY A 150 8.13 -3.07 -7.01
N GLY A 151 6.99 -3.52 -6.48
CA GLY A 151 6.14 -2.70 -5.63
C GLY A 151 4.75 -3.25 -5.42
N VAL A 152 3.90 -2.44 -4.84
CA VAL A 152 2.49 -2.73 -4.58
C VAL A 152 1.63 -1.70 -5.30
N PHE A 153 0.67 -2.14 -6.08
CA PHE A 153 -0.47 -1.32 -6.47
C PHE A 153 -1.48 -1.40 -5.31
N HIS A 154 -1.41 -0.41 -4.43
CA HIS A 154 -2.21 -0.37 -3.22
C HIS A 154 -3.69 -0.13 -3.53
N CYS A 155 -4.55 -0.61 -2.64
CA CYS A 155 -6.01 -0.43 -2.69
C CYS A 155 -6.63 -0.80 -4.05
N PHE A 156 -6.25 -1.96 -4.59
CA PHE A 156 -6.80 -2.41 -5.85
C PHE A 156 -8.32 -2.64 -5.74
N THR A 157 -9.07 -1.91 -6.55
CA THR A 157 -10.54 -1.98 -6.63
C THR A 157 -11.06 -2.13 -8.06
N GLY A 158 -10.15 -2.45 -8.99
CA GLY A 158 -10.41 -2.53 -10.41
C GLY A 158 -11.11 -3.83 -10.86
N ASN A 159 -11.30 -3.94 -12.16
CA ASN A 159 -11.86 -5.11 -12.83
C ASN A 159 -10.77 -6.04 -13.38
N GLU A 160 -11.17 -7.13 -14.06
CA GLU A 160 -10.26 -8.12 -14.64
C GLU A 160 -9.27 -7.53 -15.67
N ILE A 161 -9.72 -6.56 -16.48
CA ILE A 161 -8.88 -5.95 -17.52
C ILE A 161 -7.78 -5.12 -16.85
N GLU A 162 -8.17 -4.30 -15.89
CA GLU A 162 -7.26 -3.48 -15.09
C GLU A 162 -6.25 -4.35 -14.33
N ALA A 163 -6.71 -5.44 -13.69
CA ALA A 163 -5.83 -6.38 -13.00
C ALA A 163 -4.81 -7.01 -13.96
N ARG A 164 -5.24 -7.51 -15.13
CA ARG A 164 -4.35 -8.12 -16.14
C ARG A 164 -3.31 -7.13 -16.66
N GLU A 165 -3.65 -5.85 -16.79
CA GLU A 165 -2.72 -4.82 -17.21
C GLU A 165 -1.63 -4.60 -16.14
N LEU A 166 -2.02 -4.45 -14.87
CA LEU A 166 -1.08 -4.28 -13.76
C LEU A 166 -0.18 -5.50 -13.55
N LEU A 167 -0.70 -6.70 -13.75
CA LEU A 167 0.05 -7.95 -13.63
C LEU A 167 1.14 -8.14 -14.71
N GLN A 168 1.15 -7.32 -15.78
CA GLN A 168 2.25 -7.30 -16.74
C GLN A 168 3.58 -6.84 -16.09
N PHE A 169 3.51 -6.08 -15.01
CA PHE A 169 4.67 -5.74 -14.18
C PHE A 169 4.99 -6.91 -13.24
N SER A 170 5.83 -7.83 -13.70
CA SER A 170 6.05 -9.14 -13.05
C SER A 170 6.54 -9.09 -11.60
N ARG A 171 7.15 -7.97 -11.17
CA ARG A 171 7.68 -7.77 -9.82
C ARG A 171 6.73 -6.99 -8.90
N PHE A 172 5.52 -6.67 -9.40
CA PHE A 172 4.51 -5.94 -8.63
C PHE A 172 3.41 -6.89 -8.16
N VAL A 173 2.80 -6.54 -7.03
CA VAL A 173 1.66 -7.24 -6.45
C VAL A 173 0.50 -6.28 -6.25
N LEU A 174 -0.71 -6.82 -6.04
CA LEU A 174 -1.91 -6.03 -5.76
C LEU A 174 -2.20 -6.03 -4.26
N GLY A 175 -2.36 -4.84 -3.67
CA GLY A 175 -2.83 -4.65 -2.31
C GLY A 175 -4.34 -4.75 -2.24
N VAL A 176 -4.87 -5.58 -1.36
CA VAL A 176 -6.31 -5.81 -1.21
C VAL A 176 -6.74 -5.61 0.22
N GLY A 177 -7.65 -4.67 0.41
CA GLY A 177 -8.17 -4.23 1.69
C GLY A 177 -9.66 -4.45 1.88
N GLY A 178 -10.23 -3.67 2.82
CA GLY A 178 -11.60 -3.79 3.29
C GLY A 178 -12.68 -3.68 2.21
N VAL A 179 -12.40 -2.96 1.12
CA VAL A 179 -13.33 -2.81 -0.03
C VAL A 179 -13.73 -4.17 -0.62
N SER A 180 -12.86 -5.19 -0.56
CA SER A 180 -13.16 -6.54 -1.03
C SER A 180 -14.39 -7.14 -0.34
N THR A 181 -14.68 -6.74 0.90
CA THR A 181 -15.79 -7.25 1.71
C THR A 181 -17.12 -6.52 1.47
N PHE A 182 -17.13 -5.43 0.70
CA PHE A 182 -18.33 -4.62 0.53
C PHE A 182 -19.37 -5.32 -0.32
N LYS A 183 -20.66 -5.16 0.00
CA LYS A 183 -21.78 -5.82 -0.68
C LYS A 183 -21.81 -5.66 -2.20
N LYS A 184 -21.26 -4.55 -2.72
CA LYS A 184 -21.21 -4.26 -4.16
C LYS A 184 -19.83 -4.52 -4.77
N SER A 185 -18.90 -5.08 -4.01
CA SER A 185 -17.59 -5.42 -4.52
C SER A 185 -17.66 -6.67 -5.40
N HIS A 186 -16.99 -6.60 -6.56
CA HIS A 186 -16.79 -7.75 -7.44
C HIS A 186 -15.40 -8.40 -7.24
N LEU A 187 -14.60 -7.87 -6.31
CA LEU A 187 -13.25 -8.39 -6.04
C LEU A 187 -13.22 -9.88 -5.65
N PRO A 188 -14.20 -10.41 -4.86
CA PRO A 188 -14.21 -11.84 -4.53
C PRO A 188 -14.32 -12.77 -5.73
N GLU A 189 -14.89 -12.30 -6.86
CA GLU A 189 -14.97 -13.04 -8.12
C GLU A 189 -13.79 -12.70 -9.05
N VAL A 190 -13.43 -11.43 -9.15
CA VAL A 190 -12.37 -10.93 -10.05
C VAL A 190 -10.99 -11.45 -9.65
N LEU A 191 -10.65 -11.36 -8.36
CA LEU A 191 -9.30 -11.70 -7.90
C LEU A 191 -8.92 -13.16 -8.21
N PRO A 192 -9.66 -14.19 -7.78
CA PRO A 192 -9.27 -15.57 -8.05
C PRO A 192 -9.33 -15.94 -9.54
N ALA A 193 -10.08 -15.18 -10.35
CA ALA A 193 -10.19 -15.43 -11.79
C ALA A 193 -8.93 -14.98 -12.57
N VAL A 194 -8.23 -13.95 -12.11
CA VAL A 194 -7.14 -13.34 -12.90
C VAL A 194 -5.87 -13.00 -12.12
N VAL A 195 -5.92 -12.97 -10.79
CA VAL A 195 -4.78 -12.65 -9.92
C VAL A 195 -4.30 -13.91 -9.23
N PRO A 196 -3.12 -14.43 -9.56
CA PRO A 196 -2.53 -15.55 -8.80
C PRO A 196 -2.29 -15.14 -7.34
N LEU A 197 -2.42 -16.09 -6.42
CA LEU A 197 -2.26 -15.81 -4.97
C LEU A 197 -0.86 -15.29 -4.62
N ASP A 198 0.17 -15.67 -5.38
CA ASP A 198 1.54 -15.18 -5.23
C ASP A 198 1.75 -13.74 -5.75
N ARG A 199 0.66 -13.06 -6.16
CA ARG A 199 0.64 -11.68 -6.64
C ARG A 199 -0.30 -10.79 -5.80
N LEU A 200 -0.67 -11.22 -4.59
CA LEU A 200 -1.59 -10.55 -3.69
C LEU A 200 -0.91 -10.23 -2.35
N VAL A 201 -1.19 -9.06 -1.78
CA VAL A 201 -0.85 -8.70 -0.40
C VAL A 201 -2.08 -8.15 0.31
N LEU A 202 -2.07 -8.20 1.66
CA LEU A 202 -3.15 -7.71 2.50
C LEU A 202 -2.82 -6.32 3.03
N GLU A 203 -3.84 -5.49 3.14
CA GLU A 203 -3.71 -4.14 3.69
C GLU A 203 -5.01 -3.68 4.33
N THR A 204 -4.96 -2.58 5.07
CA THR A 204 -6.17 -1.94 5.61
C THR A 204 -6.51 -0.63 4.95
N ASP A 205 -5.53 0.18 4.63
CA ASP A 205 -5.68 1.61 4.34
C ASP A 205 -6.36 2.35 5.51
N ALA A 206 -6.09 1.87 6.74
CA ALA A 206 -6.68 2.45 7.94
C ALA A 206 -6.13 3.87 8.19
N PRO A 207 -6.98 4.81 8.62
CA PRO A 207 -8.29 4.64 9.29
C PRO A 207 -9.49 4.44 8.35
N TYR A 208 -9.27 4.39 7.03
CA TYR A 208 -10.33 4.34 6.02
C TYR A 208 -10.80 2.92 5.73
N MET A 209 -11.92 2.79 4.99
CA MET A 209 -12.38 1.57 4.32
C MET A 209 -12.52 0.33 5.20
N ALA A 210 -12.98 0.48 6.46
CA ALA A 210 -13.20 -0.64 7.37
C ALA A 210 -14.00 -1.76 6.69
N PRO A 211 -13.58 -3.05 6.82
CA PRO A 211 -14.27 -4.18 6.21
C PRO A 211 -15.63 -4.44 6.85
N VAL A 212 -16.48 -5.25 6.19
CA VAL A 212 -17.65 -5.84 6.84
C VAL A 212 -17.16 -6.91 7.82
N PRO A 213 -17.66 -6.96 9.10
CA PRO A 213 -18.84 -6.24 9.62
C PRO A 213 -18.56 -4.86 10.24
N MET A 214 -17.33 -4.37 10.19
CA MET A 214 -16.89 -3.17 10.91
C MET A 214 -17.19 -1.84 10.18
N ARG A 215 -18.02 -1.87 9.13
CA ARG A 215 -18.39 -0.66 8.36
C ARG A 215 -18.92 0.47 9.25
N GLY A 216 -18.43 1.69 8.98
CA GLY A 216 -18.81 2.89 9.76
C GLY A 216 -17.98 3.12 11.03
N GLN A 217 -17.07 2.21 11.34
CA GLN A 217 -16.06 2.39 12.39
C GLN A 217 -14.73 2.83 11.78
N ARG A 218 -13.82 3.39 12.58
CA ARG A 218 -12.43 3.62 12.21
C ARG A 218 -11.79 2.26 11.93
N ASN A 219 -11.14 2.12 10.77
CA ASN A 219 -10.43 0.89 10.41
C ASN A 219 -9.14 0.74 11.24
N GLU A 220 -8.66 -0.49 11.38
CA GLU A 220 -7.37 -0.82 12.02
C GLU A 220 -6.88 -2.19 11.54
N SER A 221 -5.57 -2.46 11.68
CA SER A 221 -4.94 -3.72 11.21
C SER A 221 -5.54 -4.98 11.85
N ALA A 222 -6.12 -4.88 13.06
CA ALA A 222 -6.80 -5.98 13.71
C ALA A 222 -8.05 -6.47 12.93
N TYR A 223 -8.48 -5.74 11.90
CA TYR A 223 -9.60 -6.14 11.03
C TYR A 223 -9.18 -6.91 9.77
N ILE A 224 -7.88 -7.06 9.50
CA ILE A 224 -7.40 -7.92 8.39
C ILE A 224 -7.95 -9.35 8.43
N PRO A 225 -8.16 -10.01 9.57
CA PRO A 225 -8.77 -11.33 9.58
C PRO A 225 -10.12 -11.42 8.86
N TYR A 226 -10.96 -10.38 8.87
CA TYR A 226 -12.21 -10.36 8.10
C TYR A 226 -11.98 -10.36 6.59
N ILE A 227 -10.94 -9.65 6.14
CA ILE A 227 -10.53 -9.62 4.73
C ILE A 227 -9.97 -10.98 4.33
N ALA A 228 -9.09 -11.54 5.18
CA ALA A 228 -8.45 -12.83 4.96
C ALA A 228 -9.46 -13.98 4.87
N THR A 229 -10.45 -14.02 5.77
CA THR A 229 -11.54 -15.03 5.75
C THR A 229 -12.27 -15.01 4.39
N LEU A 230 -12.62 -13.82 3.89
CA LEU A 230 -13.29 -13.70 2.59
C LEU A 230 -12.41 -14.16 1.45
N LEU A 231 -11.16 -13.66 1.39
CA LEU A 231 -10.24 -13.97 0.31
C LEU A 231 -9.83 -15.45 0.30
N ALA A 232 -9.57 -16.04 1.47
CA ALA A 232 -9.29 -17.48 1.59
C ALA A 232 -10.41 -18.33 0.98
N LYS A 233 -11.67 -17.97 1.31
CA LYS A 233 -12.85 -18.61 0.72
C LYS A 233 -12.89 -18.42 -0.81
N SER A 234 -12.61 -17.23 -1.30
CA SER A 234 -12.66 -16.91 -2.73
C SER A 234 -11.60 -17.68 -3.53
N TYR A 235 -10.39 -17.84 -2.96
CA TYR A 235 -9.29 -18.60 -3.57
C TYR A 235 -9.36 -20.11 -3.30
N GLY A 236 -10.27 -20.57 -2.44
CA GLY A 236 -10.40 -22.00 -2.09
C GLY A 236 -9.23 -22.54 -1.26
N VAL A 237 -8.59 -21.69 -0.45
CA VAL A 237 -7.47 -22.03 0.44
C VAL A 237 -7.85 -21.79 1.90
N SER A 238 -7.02 -22.25 2.84
CA SER A 238 -7.20 -21.91 4.26
C SER A 238 -6.73 -20.47 4.55
N GLU A 239 -7.19 -19.87 5.65
CA GLU A 239 -6.71 -18.55 6.10
C GLU A 239 -5.23 -18.60 6.44
N GLU A 240 -4.72 -19.70 6.96
CA GLU A 240 -3.29 -19.89 7.23
C GLU A 240 -2.47 -19.89 5.96
N GLU A 241 -2.93 -20.58 4.92
CA GLU A 241 -2.28 -20.60 3.60
C GLU A 241 -2.31 -19.23 2.94
N LEU A 242 -3.46 -18.53 2.98
CA LEU A 242 -3.55 -17.16 2.48
C LEU A 242 -2.56 -16.24 3.20
N GLY A 243 -2.54 -16.26 4.53
CA GLY A 243 -1.64 -15.43 5.34
C GLY A 243 -0.17 -15.73 5.06
N ARG A 244 0.19 -17.02 4.97
CA ARG A 244 1.54 -17.44 4.62
C ARG A 244 1.95 -16.91 3.24
N GLN A 245 1.13 -17.15 2.21
CA GLN A 245 1.46 -16.74 0.84
C GLN A 245 1.55 -15.23 0.69
N THR A 246 0.60 -14.48 1.28
CA THR A 246 0.63 -13.01 1.20
C THR A 246 1.82 -12.41 1.96
N THR A 247 2.24 -13.02 3.08
CA THR A 247 3.45 -12.61 3.81
C THR A 247 4.71 -12.90 2.97
N GLU A 248 4.84 -14.08 2.36
CA GLU A 248 5.93 -14.41 1.45
C GLU A 248 6.01 -13.45 0.25
N ASN A 249 4.86 -13.00 -0.25
CA ASN A 249 4.81 -12.00 -1.32
C ASN A 249 5.39 -10.66 -0.86
N VAL A 250 5.08 -10.23 0.36
CA VAL A 250 5.66 -9.02 0.96
C VAL A 250 7.17 -9.18 1.10
N GLU A 251 7.64 -10.29 1.67
CA GLU A 251 9.07 -10.59 1.82
C GLU A 251 9.80 -10.51 0.48
N LYS A 252 9.21 -11.08 -0.57
CA LYS A 252 9.77 -11.09 -1.92
C LYS A 252 9.86 -9.69 -2.54
N VAL A 253 8.85 -8.84 -2.32
CA VAL A 253 8.81 -7.48 -2.87
C VAL A 253 9.75 -6.54 -2.12
N PHE A 254 9.77 -6.60 -0.79
CA PHE A 254 10.49 -5.64 0.05
C PHE A 254 11.87 -6.14 0.52
N GLY A 255 12.18 -7.43 0.34
CA GLY A 255 13.45 -8.01 0.78
C GLY A 255 13.60 -8.06 2.32
N ILE A 256 12.49 -8.09 3.05
CA ILE A 256 12.43 -8.15 4.51
C ILE A 256 11.77 -9.47 4.90
N HIS A 257 12.24 -10.12 5.97
CA HIS A 257 11.68 -11.39 6.47
C HIS A 257 11.01 -11.20 7.82
N PHE A 258 9.87 -11.89 8.03
CA PHE A 258 9.02 -11.78 9.20
C PHE A 258 8.84 -13.11 9.94
#